data_72a25b63152d580f04b5a7458b016046
#
_entry.id   72a25b63152d580f04b5a7458b016046
#
_cell.length_a   1.000
_cell.length_b   1.000
_cell.length_c   1.000
_cell.angle_alpha   90.00
_cell.angle_beta   90.00
_cell.angle_gamma   90.00
#
_symmetry.space_group_name_H-M   'P 1'
#
loop_
_entity.id
_entity.type
_entity.pdbx_description
1 polymer ?
#
loop_
_entity_poly.entity_id
_entity_poly.type
_entity_poly.pdbx_seq_one_letter_code
_entity_poly.pdbx_strand_id
1 'polypeptide(L)'
;YVLCAVVGGALAIGGVGSLTLGKLASFLTFNKSFNQPITQISMQLNSVVMALAGGARIFALLDEKPEVNEGDITLVHAKFQADDTLTETNESTGMWAWKKQNADGTVTYTQLKGDIVFKDVDFGYDEGKIVLHDINLYGRPGQKIAFVGSTGAGKTTITNLINRFYDIQKGQILY
;
A
#
# COMPACT_ATOMS: atom_id res chain seq x y z
N TYR A 1 29.98 38.05 15.10
CA TYR A 1 31.33 37.62 15.45
C TYR A 1 32.36 38.72 15.17
N VAL A 2 32.48 39.19 13.92
CA VAL A 2 33.47 40.24 13.53
C VAL A 2 33.27 41.53 14.31
N LEU A 3 32.05 42.02 14.43
CA LEU A 3 31.76 43.23 15.23
C LEU A 3 32.17 43.06 16.69
N CYS A 4 31.88 41.92 17.32
CA CYS A 4 32.30 41.66 18.68
C CYS A 4 33.83 41.58 18.83
N ALA A 5 34.53 41.04 17.84
CA ALA A 5 35.99 40.98 17.85
C ALA A 5 36.62 42.38 17.70
N VAL A 6 36.14 43.21 16.79
CA VAL A 6 36.66 44.56 16.55
C VAL A 6 36.36 45.49 17.74
N VAL A 7 35.12 45.57 18.19
CA VAL A 7 34.71 46.43 19.31
C VAL A 7 35.34 45.94 20.61
N GLY A 8 35.34 44.65 20.89
CA GLY A 8 35.93 44.06 22.08
C GLY A 8 37.44 44.23 22.09
N GLY A 9 38.12 44.15 20.93
CA GLY A 9 39.56 44.43 20.78
C GLY A 9 39.89 45.87 21.09
N ALA A 10 39.12 46.80 20.53
CA ALA A 10 39.31 48.24 20.79
C ALA A 10 39.11 48.59 22.30
N LEU A 11 38.09 48.01 22.93
CA LEU A 11 37.84 48.22 24.38
C LEU A 11 38.92 47.58 25.24
N ALA A 12 39.44 46.40 24.89
CA ALA A 12 40.52 45.72 25.60
C ALA A 12 41.86 46.53 25.54
N ILE A 13 42.17 47.04 24.33
CA ILE A 13 43.36 47.88 24.11
C ILE A 13 43.22 49.28 24.82
N GLY A 14 42.03 49.89 24.78
CA GLY A 14 41.71 51.15 25.42
C GLY A 14 41.65 51.10 26.95
N GLY A 15 41.83 49.90 27.54
CA GLY A 15 41.81 49.73 28.99
C GLY A 15 40.44 50.01 29.65
N VAL A 16 39.36 49.87 28.87
CA VAL A 16 38.02 50.17 29.38
C VAL A 16 37.53 48.99 30.22
N GLY A 17 37.30 49.18 31.46
CA GLY A 17 36.83 48.18 32.40
C GLY A 17 37.90 47.11 32.73
N SER A 18 37.45 45.93 33.15
CA SER A 18 38.31 44.76 33.43
C SER A 18 38.42 43.80 32.23
N LEU A 19 38.19 44.26 30.99
CA LEU A 19 38.23 43.44 29.78
C LEU A 19 39.71 43.24 29.38
N THR A 20 40.15 41.95 29.43
CA THR A 20 41.46 41.53 28.97
C THR A 20 41.35 40.82 27.62
N LEU A 21 42.44 40.76 26.85
CA LEU A 21 42.49 40.00 25.61
C LEU A 21 42.14 38.52 25.82
N GLY A 22 42.51 37.93 26.96
CA GLY A 22 42.12 36.56 27.30
C GLY A 22 40.63 36.37 27.50
N LYS A 23 39.98 37.32 28.18
CA LYS A 23 38.52 37.31 28.35
C LYS A 23 37.80 37.47 27.03
N LEU A 24 38.30 38.34 26.14
CA LEU A 24 37.77 38.54 24.81
C LEU A 24 37.92 37.26 23.97
N ALA A 25 39.08 36.62 23.97
CA ALA A 25 39.31 35.36 23.26
C ALA A 25 38.38 34.26 23.75
N SER A 26 38.20 34.11 25.06
CA SER A 26 37.26 33.17 25.66
C SER A 26 35.83 33.45 25.22
N PHE A 27 35.39 34.72 25.26
CA PHE A 27 34.06 35.12 24.81
C PHE A 27 33.80 34.79 23.35
N LEU A 28 34.77 35.07 22.47
CA LEU A 28 34.65 34.74 21.02
C LEU A 28 34.58 33.24 20.77
N THR A 29 35.34 32.47 21.57
CA THR A 29 35.30 30.98 21.49
C THR A 29 33.93 30.47 21.94
N PHE A 30 33.39 30.95 23.05
CA PHE A 30 32.05 30.56 23.50
C PHE A 30 30.95 30.97 22.52
N ASN A 31 31.04 32.17 21.94
CA ASN A 31 30.10 32.64 20.93
C ASN A 31 30.09 31.72 19.71
N LYS A 32 31.27 31.30 19.23
CA LYS A 32 31.41 30.34 18.13
C LYS A 32 30.84 28.97 18.50
N SER A 33 31.16 28.47 19.69
CA SER A 33 30.67 27.18 20.20
C SER A 33 29.16 27.16 20.40
N PHE A 34 28.57 28.33 20.77
CA PHE A 34 27.10 28.43 20.94
C PHE A 34 26.32 28.40 19.63
N ASN A 35 26.89 28.87 18.54
CA ASN A 35 26.23 28.83 17.22
C ASN A 35 26.11 27.41 16.66
N GLN A 36 27.04 26.52 17.00
CA GLN A 36 27.06 25.15 16.52
C GLN A 36 25.79 24.35 16.94
N PRO A 37 25.38 24.29 18.21
CA PRO A 37 24.16 23.59 18.61
C PRO A 37 22.90 24.22 18.01
N ILE A 38 22.83 25.50 17.76
CA ILE A 38 21.69 26.15 17.09
C ILE A 38 21.55 25.63 15.67
N THR A 39 22.65 25.54 14.94
CA THR A 39 22.64 24.96 13.58
C THR A 39 22.21 23.48 13.62
N GLN A 40 22.70 22.69 14.56
CA GLN A 40 22.31 21.29 14.74
C GLN A 40 20.81 21.12 15.02
N ILE A 41 20.26 21.96 15.94
CA ILE A 41 18.81 21.94 16.22
C ILE A 41 18.01 22.26 14.96
N SER A 42 18.42 23.23 14.15
CA SER A 42 17.76 23.60 12.90
C SER A 42 17.75 22.44 11.90
N MET A 43 18.86 21.70 11.77
CA MET A 43 18.92 20.49 10.94
C MET A 43 18.03 19.36 11.48
N GLN A 44 17.98 19.19 12.81
CA GLN A 44 17.13 18.19 13.46
C GLN A 44 15.64 18.46 13.19
N LEU A 45 15.21 19.71 13.21
CA LEU A 45 13.82 20.09 12.92
C LEU A 45 13.40 19.65 11.51
N ASN A 46 14.27 19.85 10.51
CA ASN A 46 13.98 19.36 9.16
C ASN A 46 13.84 17.82 9.09
N SER A 47 14.69 17.10 9.81
CA SER A 47 14.61 15.64 9.89
C SER A 47 13.30 15.17 10.54
N VAL A 48 12.85 15.86 11.60
CA VAL A 48 11.56 15.57 12.26
C VAL A 48 10.38 15.81 11.31
N VAL A 49 10.38 16.93 10.57
CA VAL A 49 9.33 17.22 9.58
C VAL A 49 9.26 16.13 8.51
N MET A 50 10.40 15.71 7.98
CA MET A 50 10.46 14.63 6.98
C MET A 50 10.00 13.29 7.58
N ALA A 51 10.38 12.98 8.81
CA ALA A 51 9.95 11.77 9.50
C ALA A 51 8.43 11.76 9.73
N LEU A 52 7.84 12.88 10.13
CA LEU A 52 6.39 13.03 10.29
C LEU A 52 5.65 12.85 8.96
N ALA A 53 6.15 13.46 7.87
CA ALA A 53 5.55 13.30 6.54
C ALA A 53 5.63 11.85 6.05
N GLY A 54 6.76 11.17 6.29
CA GLY A 54 6.91 9.74 5.98
C GLY A 54 5.99 8.87 6.83
N GLY A 55 5.93 9.15 8.15
CA GLY A 55 5.06 8.45 9.08
C GLY A 55 3.59 8.57 8.72
N ALA A 56 3.14 9.77 8.34
CA ALA A 56 1.75 9.99 7.91
C ALA A 56 1.35 9.10 6.73
N ARG A 57 2.24 8.89 5.76
CA ARG A 57 1.99 7.99 4.62
C ARG A 57 1.91 6.52 5.04
N ILE A 58 2.78 6.11 5.96
CA ILE A 58 2.78 4.74 6.49
C ILE A 58 1.49 4.47 7.25
N PHE A 59 1.10 5.38 8.15
CA PHE A 59 -0.15 5.24 8.90
C PHE A 59 -1.38 5.29 7.99
N ALA A 60 -1.41 6.14 6.97
CA ALA A 60 -2.49 6.14 5.99
C ALA A 60 -2.66 4.78 5.30
N LEU A 61 -1.55 4.10 4.98
CA LEU A 61 -1.61 2.75 4.42
C LEU A 61 -2.05 1.69 5.44
N LEU A 62 -1.61 1.82 6.70
CA LEU A 62 -2.01 0.88 7.77
C LEU A 62 -3.48 1.04 8.17
N ASP A 63 -4.02 2.26 8.04
CA ASP A 63 -5.42 2.57 8.34
C ASP A 63 -6.36 2.29 7.16
N GLU A 64 -5.81 1.86 6.00
CA GLU A 64 -6.62 1.47 4.84
C GLU A 64 -7.55 0.31 5.21
N LYS A 65 -8.79 0.41 4.79
CA LYS A 65 -9.79 -0.61 5.10
C LYS A 65 -9.42 -1.93 4.43
N PRO A 66 -9.50 -3.07 5.15
CA PRO A 66 -9.32 -4.38 4.54
C PRO A 66 -10.41 -4.65 3.50
N GLU A 67 -10.10 -5.54 2.57
CA GLU A 67 -11.08 -6.01 1.58
C GLU A 67 -12.33 -6.55 2.27
N VAL A 68 -13.49 -6.18 1.73
CA VAL A 68 -14.78 -6.69 2.20
C VAL A 68 -15.01 -8.06 1.59
N ASN A 69 -15.18 -9.08 2.42
CA ASN A 69 -15.55 -10.42 1.99
C ASN A 69 -16.84 -10.86 2.69
N GLU A 70 -17.97 -10.49 2.10
CA GLU A 70 -19.32 -10.83 2.58
C GLU A 70 -19.90 -12.08 1.89
N GLY A 71 -19.07 -12.82 1.14
CA GLY A 71 -19.50 -13.98 0.40
C GLY A 71 -19.59 -15.24 1.24
N ASP A 72 -20.61 -16.07 0.98
CA ASP A 72 -20.85 -17.37 1.63
C ASP A 72 -19.97 -18.49 1.04
N ILE A 73 -19.16 -18.17 0.03
CA ILE A 73 -18.36 -19.15 -0.72
C ILE A 73 -16.88 -18.84 -0.53
N THR A 74 -16.12 -19.83 -0.10
CA THR A 74 -14.66 -19.73 0.09
C THR A 74 -13.93 -20.76 -0.76
N LEU A 75 -12.73 -20.42 -1.23
CA LEU A 75 -11.87 -21.34 -1.96
C LEU A 75 -10.99 -22.11 -0.96
N VAL A 76 -11.03 -23.44 -1.05
CA VAL A 76 -10.28 -24.32 -0.13
C VAL A 76 -9.51 -25.39 -0.90
N HIS A 77 -8.45 -25.91 -0.29
CA HIS A 77 -7.82 -27.13 -0.78
C HIS A 77 -8.76 -28.32 -0.57
N ALA A 78 -8.86 -29.17 -1.57
CA ALA A 78 -9.78 -30.30 -1.54
C ALA A 78 -9.10 -31.60 -1.96
N LYS A 79 -9.70 -32.71 -1.55
CA LYS A 79 -9.35 -34.06 -2.01
C LYS A 79 -10.59 -34.93 -2.14
N PHE A 80 -10.54 -35.90 -3.07
CA PHE A 80 -11.56 -36.94 -3.15
C PHE A 80 -11.30 -37.98 -2.06
N GLN A 81 -12.37 -38.39 -1.42
CA GLN A 81 -12.39 -39.55 -0.52
C GLN A 81 -12.54 -40.85 -1.32
N ALA A 82 -12.42 -41.99 -0.65
CA ALA A 82 -12.57 -43.31 -1.28
C ALA A 82 -13.97 -43.57 -1.88
N ASP A 83 -14.96 -42.80 -1.45
CA ASP A 83 -16.36 -42.83 -1.90
C ASP A 83 -16.68 -41.76 -2.98
N ASP A 84 -15.66 -41.19 -3.63
CA ASP A 84 -15.76 -40.09 -4.60
C ASP A 84 -16.38 -38.79 -4.04
N THR A 85 -16.51 -38.65 -2.73
CA THR A 85 -16.92 -37.37 -2.13
C THR A 85 -15.77 -36.39 -2.06
N LEU A 86 -16.03 -35.12 -2.41
CA LEU A 86 -15.05 -34.05 -2.33
C LEU A 86 -15.07 -33.41 -0.93
N THR A 87 -13.92 -33.34 -0.28
CA THR A 87 -13.78 -32.78 1.07
C THR A 87 -12.61 -31.82 1.19
N GLU A 88 -12.70 -30.88 2.10
CA GLU A 88 -11.64 -29.95 2.47
C GLU A 88 -10.44 -30.69 3.09
N THR A 89 -9.24 -30.21 2.80
CA THR A 89 -8.00 -30.72 3.39
C THR A 89 -7.00 -29.57 3.64
N ASN A 90 -6.15 -29.74 4.64
CA ASN A 90 -5.04 -28.82 4.90
C ASN A 90 -3.79 -29.15 4.07
N GLU A 91 -3.81 -30.26 3.33
CA GLU A 91 -2.70 -30.69 2.48
C GLU A 91 -2.75 -29.94 1.15
N SER A 92 -1.58 -29.59 0.61
CA SER A 92 -1.48 -28.99 -0.74
C SER A 92 -1.61 -30.08 -1.80
N THR A 93 -2.85 -30.42 -2.16
CA THR A 93 -3.17 -31.46 -3.15
C THR A 93 -3.08 -30.97 -4.60
N GLY A 94 -2.92 -29.63 -4.81
CA GLY A 94 -3.06 -29.02 -6.13
C GLY A 94 -4.51 -28.96 -6.64
N MET A 95 -5.47 -29.50 -5.88
CA MET A 95 -6.88 -29.46 -6.19
C MET A 95 -7.59 -28.43 -5.31
N TRP A 96 -8.46 -27.62 -5.93
CA TRP A 96 -9.22 -26.60 -5.27
C TRP A 96 -10.72 -26.84 -5.42
N ALA A 97 -11.47 -26.44 -4.41
CA ALA A 97 -12.93 -26.49 -4.43
C ALA A 97 -13.54 -25.23 -3.83
N TRP A 98 -14.67 -24.84 -4.35
CA TRP A 98 -15.56 -23.87 -3.74
C TRP A 98 -16.34 -24.52 -2.60
N LYS A 99 -16.13 -24.03 -1.41
CA LYS A 99 -16.88 -24.41 -0.19
C LYS A 99 -18.01 -23.43 0.01
N LYS A 100 -19.24 -23.91 -0.07
CA LYS A 100 -20.44 -23.13 0.21
C LYS A 100 -21.11 -23.62 1.48
N GLN A 101 -21.37 -22.70 2.40
CA GLN A 101 -22.19 -22.98 3.57
C GLN A 101 -23.65 -22.72 3.24
N ASN A 102 -24.50 -23.76 3.29
CA ASN A 102 -25.91 -23.63 3.00
C ASN A 102 -26.70 -23.15 4.23
N ALA A 103 -27.89 -22.61 4.02
CA ALA A 103 -28.76 -22.09 5.08
C ALA A 103 -29.22 -23.16 6.08
N ASP A 104 -29.20 -24.42 5.71
CA ASP A 104 -29.52 -25.57 6.55
C ASP A 104 -28.36 -26.08 7.42
N GLY A 105 -27.19 -25.41 7.35
CA GLY A 105 -25.96 -25.76 8.07
C GLY A 105 -25.11 -26.81 7.37
N THR A 106 -25.54 -27.35 6.22
CA THR A 106 -24.73 -28.26 5.41
C THR A 106 -23.65 -27.52 4.62
N VAL A 107 -22.57 -28.23 4.25
CA VAL A 107 -21.49 -27.68 3.44
C VAL A 107 -21.45 -28.43 2.11
N THR A 108 -21.45 -27.66 1.02
CA THR A 108 -21.31 -28.20 -0.34
C THR A 108 -19.95 -27.84 -0.89
N TYR A 109 -19.27 -28.83 -1.48
CA TYR A 109 -17.98 -28.63 -2.18
C TYR A 109 -18.18 -28.80 -3.68
N THR A 110 -17.71 -27.83 -4.46
CA THR A 110 -17.73 -27.88 -5.93
C THR A 110 -16.30 -27.74 -6.44
N GLN A 111 -15.81 -28.73 -7.17
CA GLN A 111 -14.44 -28.70 -7.70
C GLN A 111 -14.24 -27.50 -8.62
N LEU A 112 -13.18 -26.73 -8.40
CA LEU A 112 -12.73 -25.70 -9.33
C LEU A 112 -12.06 -26.37 -10.54
N LYS A 113 -12.70 -26.29 -11.70
CA LYS A 113 -12.19 -26.87 -12.96
C LYS A 113 -11.44 -25.85 -13.81
N GLY A 114 -11.61 -24.54 -13.50
CA GLY A 114 -10.94 -23.45 -14.20
C GLY A 114 -11.68 -22.98 -15.45
N ASP A 115 -12.99 -23.22 -15.52
CA ASP A 115 -13.86 -22.54 -16.48
C ASP A 115 -14.22 -21.15 -15.95
N ILE A 116 -14.30 -20.17 -16.85
CA ILE A 116 -14.59 -18.79 -16.51
C ILE A 116 -15.67 -18.27 -17.45
N VAL A 117 -16.71 -17.68 -16.87
CA VAL A 117 -17.81 -17.11 -17.65
C VAL A 117 -18.10 -15.69 -17.17
N PHE A 118 -18.01 -14.72 -18.07
CA PHE A 118 -18.51 -13.36 -17.86
C PHE A 118 -19.88 -13.25 -18.53
N LYS A 119 -20.86 -12.71 -17.82
CA LYS A 119 -22.23 -12.46 -18.29
C LYS A 119 -22.60 -11.03 -18.04
N ASP A 120 -22.80 -10.27 -19.13
CA ASP A 120 -23.28 -8.87 -19.14
C ASP A 120 -22.51 -7.96 -18.15
N VAL A 121 -21.18 -8.11 -18.12
CA VAL A 121 -20.34 -7.45 -17.13
C VAL A 121 -20.03 -6.02 -17.55
N ASP A 122 -20.47 -5.07 -16.70
CA ASP A 122 -20.05 -3.66 -16.74
C ASP A 122 -19.11 -3.38 -15.55
N PHE A 123 -18.01 -2.69 -15.83
CA PHE A 123 -17.03 -2.33 -14.81
C PHE A 123 -16.32 -1.00 -15.08
N GLY A 124 -16.12 -0.22 -14.03
CA GLY A 124 -15.29 0.99 -13.99
C GLY A 124 -14.54 1.10 -12.66
N TYR A 125 -13.35 1.70 -12.69
CA TYR A 125 -12.56 1.94 -11.49
C TYR A 125 -13.10 3.08 -10.63
N ASP A 126 -13.73 4.07 -11.28
CA ASP A 126 -14.31 5.25 -10.64
C ASP A 126 -15.82 5.27 -10.89
N GLU A 127 -16.58 5.84 -9.94
CA GLU A 127 -18.00 6.06 -10.12
C GLU A 127 -18.28 6.93 -11.34
N GLY A 128 -19.11 6.41 -12.25
CA GLY A 128 -19.53 7.11 -13.48
C GLY A 128 -18.60 6.97 -14.68
N LYS A 129 -17.43 6.30 -14.55
CA LYS A 129 -16.54 6.01 -15.69
C LYS A 129 -16.44 4.52 -15.93
N ILE A 130 -17.33 3.98 -16.74
CA ILE A 130 -17.31 2.56 -17.12
C ILE A 130 -16.21 2.33 -18.15
N VAL A 131 -15.38 1.32 -17.92
CA VAL A 131 -14.25 0.89 -18.77
C VAL A 131 -14.60 -0.35 -19.58
N LEU A 132 -15.39 -1.24 -19.00
CA LEU A 132 -15.90 -2.45 -19.64
C LEU A 132 -17.41 -2.33 -19.75
N HIS A 133 -17.95 -2.54 -20.95
CA HIS A 133 -19.38 -2.49 -21.23
C HIS A 133 -19.85 -3.82 -21.78
N ASP A 134 -20.85 -4.42 -21.14
CA ASP A 134 -21.57 -5.61 -21.61
C ASP A 134 -20.61 -6.73 -22.04
N ILE A 135 -19.60 -7.02 -21.22
CA ILE A 135 -18.59 -8.02 -21.52
C ILE A 135 -19.19 -9.41 -21.33
N ASN A 136 -19.19 -10.16 -22.42
CA ASN A 136 -19.56 -11.56 -22.47
C ASN A 136 -18.37 -12.37 -22.98
N LEU A 137 -17.84 -13.27 -22.15
CA LEU A 137 -16.75 -14.16 -22.55
C LEU A 137 -16.87 -15.52 -21.84
N TYR A 138 -16.30 -16.52 -22.46
CA TYR A 138 -16.27 -17.87 -21.94
C TYR A 138 -14.89 -18.49 -22.16
N GLY A 139 -14.31 -19.05 -21.11
CA GLY A 139 -13.05 -19.80 -21.13
C GLY A 139 -13.22 -21.21 -20.59
N ARG A 140 -12.81 -22.22 -21.34
CA ARG A 140 -12.84 -23.63 -20.91
C ARG A 140 -11.59 -23.99 -20.11
N PRO A 141 -11.66 -24.99 -19.23
CA PRO A 141 -10.50 -25.52 -18.53
C PRO A 141 -9.37 -25.87 -19.51
N GLY A 142 -8.14 -25.40 -19.21
CA GLY A 142 -6.97 -25.62 -20.06
C GLY A 142 -6.91 -24.81 -21.35
N GLN A 143 -7.91 -24.01 -21.67
CA GLN A 143 -7.91 -23.15 -22.85
C GLN A 143 -6.98 -21.96 -22.64
N LYS A 144 -6.18 -21.63 -23.66
CA LYS A 144 -5.38 -20.39 -23.70
C LYS A 144 -6.17 -19.32 -24.46
N ILE A 145 -6.43 -18.19 -23.79
CA ILE A 145 -7.15 -17.05 -24.36
C ILE A 145 -6.20 -15.87 -24.42
N ALA A 146 -6.14 -15.17 -25.55
CA ALA A 146 -5.38 -13.97 -25.73
C ALA A 146 -6.32 -12.77 -25.94
N PHE A 147 -6.20 -11.74 -25.08
CA PHE A 147 -6.89 -10.47 -25.26
C PHE A 147 -6.08 -9.55 -26.17
N VAL A 148 -6.66 -9.11 -27.28
CA VAL A 148 -6.00 -8.23 -28.27
C VAL A 148 -6.76 -6.93 -28.36
N GLY A 149 -6.05 -5.84 -28.53
CA GLY A 149 -6.66 -4.51 -28.65
C GLY A 149 -5.66 -3.38 -28.32
N SER A 150 -6.05 -2.15 -28.58
CA SER A 150 -5.25 -0.96 -28.28
C SER A 150 -4.96 -0.78 -26.78
N THR A 151 -4.00 0.08 -26.44
CA THR A 151 -3.77 0.49 -25.05
C THR A 151 -5.04 1.18 -24.50
N GLY A 152 -5.45 0.81 -23.30
CA GLY A 152 -6.70 1.33 -22.70
C GLY A 152 -7.97 0.56 -23.06
N ALA A 153 -7.92 -0.48 -23.91
CA ALA A 153 -9.10 -1.28 -24.31
C ALA A 153 -9.62 -2.24 -23.21
N GLY A 154 -9.18 -2.11 -21.96
CA GLY A 154 -9.70 -2.93 -20.85
C GLY A 154 -9.09 -4.32 -20.69
N LYS A 155 -8.05 -4.71 -21.46
CA LYS A 155 -7.45 -6.05 -21.38
C LYS A 155 -6.97 -6.44 -20.00
N THR A 156 -6.20 -5.56 -19.36
CA THR A 156 -5.71 -5.75 -17.98
C THR A 156 -6.86 -5.71 -16.97
N THR A 157 -7.89 -4.93 -17.24
CA THR A 157 -9.09 -4.86 -16.40
C THR A 157 -9.78 -6.22 -16.33
N ILE A 158 -9.94 -6.92 -17.47
CA ILE A 158 -10.53 -8.26 -17.49
C ILE A 158 -9.71 -9.24 -16.61
N THR A 159 -8.38 -9.23 -16.71
CA THR A 159 -7.52 -10.10 -15.89
C THR A 159 -7.60 -9.75 -14.41
N ASN A 160 -7.72 -8.47 -14.05
CA ASN A 160 -7.91 -8.03 -12.69
C ASN A 160 -9.26 -8.50 -12.11
N LEU A 161 -10.31 -8.49 -12.90
CA LEU A 161 -11.63 -8.99 -12.51
C LEU A 161 -11.65 -10.52 -12.35
N ILE A 162 -10.91 -11.26 -13.19
CA ILE A 162 -10.75 -12.71 -13.04
C ILE A 162 -10.10 -13.04 -11.69
N ASN A 163 -9.13 -12.25 -11.25
CA ASN A 163 -8.49 -12.41 -9.93
C ASN A 163 -9.29 -11.80 -8.76
N ARG A 164 -10.45 -11.23 -9.04
CA ARG A 164 -11.30 -10.51 -8.08
C ARG A 164 -10.55 -9.42 -7.31
N PHE A 165 -9.67 -8.68 -7.99
CA PHE A 165 -9.05 -7.49 -7.38
C PHE A 165 -10.04 -6.33 -7.22
N TYR A 166 -11.17 -6.39 -7.92
CA TYR A 166 -12.28 -5.44 -7.86
C TYR A 166 -13.61 -6.17 -7.98
N ASP A 167 -14.64 -5.66 -7.33
CA ASP A 167 -16.01 -6.12 -7.50
C ASP A 167 -16.66 -5.38 -8.68
N ILE A 168 -17.49 -6.09 -9.44
CA ILE A 168 -18.18 -5.56 -10.61
C ILE A 168 -19.43 -4.77 -10.21
N GLN A 169 -19.81 -3.77 -11.03
CA GLN A 169 -21.01 -2.99 -10.80
C GLN A 169 -22.27 -3.65 -11.36
N LYS A 170 -22.13 -4.44 -12.46
CA LYS A 170 -23.23 -5.15 -13.09
C LYS A 170 -22.75 -6.44 -13.73
N GLY A 171 -23.65 -7.42 -13.85
CA GLY A 171 -23.39 -8.72 -14.46
C GLY A 171 -22.95 -9.78 -13.46
N GLN A 172 -22.29 -10.82 -13.96
CA GLN A 172 -21.79 -11.94 -13.16
C GLN A 172 -20.48 -12.48 -13.73
N ILE A 173 -19.57 -12.86 -12.86
CA ILE A 173 -18.37 -13.64 -13.20
C ILE A 173 -18.46 -14.97 -12.45
N LEU A 174 -18.46 -16.06 -13.19
CA LEU A 174 -18.61 -17.41 -12.66
C LEU A 174 -17.32 -18.21 -12.95
N TYR A 175 -16.96 -19.07 -11.99
CA TYR A 175 -15.80 -19.94 -12.03
C TYR A 175 -16.22 -21.41 -11.90
#